data_6c9f0fd872685d1e362052945df438a6
#
_entry.id   6c9f0fd872685d1e362052945df438a6
#
_cell.length_a   1.000
_cell.length_b   1.000
_cell.length_c   1.000
_cell.angle_alpha   90.00
_cell.angle_beta   90.00
_cell.angle_gamma   90.00
#
_symmetry.space_group_name_H-M   'P 1'
#
loop_
_entity.id
_entity.type
_entity.pdbx_description
1 polymer ?
#
loop_
_entity_poly.entity_id
_entity_poly.type
_entity_poly.pdbx_seq_one_letter_code
_entity_poly.pdbx_strand_id
1 'polypeptide(L)'
;MDLDTYYRLIEELEKHRGYGVHTGVEEVAKKIGQPYDATRAIRSQYLQRKSIKNHYKVKDKAGILYKEWKEGKTLSELALQVDFPPILLANFLMLKMRFSKKRTKEIMKNTNLVKNNLRLKKELDEIIGRDELYTPRSHDKQSAEGNRREDLIAEWLDKKEMTYFTEEDLRAGTVEGKTPDFLLKKSMTWHGDEYNWIESKASFGDEYIHRKNHGGQVSQYVELYG
;
A
#
# COMPACT_ATOMS: atom_id res chain seq x y z
N MET A 1 -15.73 11.98 6.68
CA MET A 1 -16.34 10.69 7.13
C MET A 1 -16.14 10.61 8.63
N ASP A 2 -17.23 10.41 9.39
CA ASP A 2 -17.15 10.14 10.83
C ASP A 2 -16.72 8.70 11.12
N LEU A 3 -16.38 8.42 12.40
CA LEU A 3 -15.87 7.10 12.81
C LEU A 3 -16.93 5.99 12.67
N ASP A 4 -18.18 6.27 12.96
CA ASP A 4 -19.26 5.27 12.86
C ASP A 4 -19.46 4.83 11.40
N THR A 5 -19.47 5.78 10.49
CA THR A 5 -19.52 5.51 9.04
C THR A 5 -18.29 4.70 8.59
N TYR A 6 -17.09 5.03 9.07
CA TYR A 6 -15.87 4.29 8.77
C TYR A 6 -15.96 2.82 9.25
N TYR A 7 -16.37 2.57 10.49
CA TYR A 7 -16.48 1.20 11.01
C TYR A 7 -17.56 0.39 10.30
N ARG A 8 -18.73 0.98 10.03
CA ARG A 8 -19.77 0.34 9.23
C ARG A 8 -19.28 -0.06 7.84
N LEU A 9 -18.46 0.79 7.24
CA LEU A 9 -17.87 0.53 5.93
C LEU A 9 -16.90 -0.66 5.99
N ILE A 10 -16.05 -0.74 7.01
CA ILE A 10 -15.15 -1.89 7.24
C ILE A 10 -15.97 -3.17 7.42
N GLU A 11 -17.00 -3.17 8.26
CA GLU A 11 -17.86 -4.36 8.51
C GLU A 11 -18.52 -4.86 7.22
N GLU A 12 -18.99 -3.97 6.35
CA GLU A 12 -19.55 -4.36 5.07
C GLU A 12 -18.48 -4.91 4.11
N LEU A 13 -17.31 -4.27 4.06
CA LEU A 13 -16.19 -4.74 3.23
C LEU A 13 -15.66 -6.11 3.68
N GLU A 14 -15.74 -6.46 4.96
CA GLU A 14 -15.32 -7.76 5.51
C GLU A 14 -16.14 -8.92 4.97
N LYS A 15 -17.40 -8.70 4.58
CA LYS A 15 -18.28 -9.71 3.99
C LYS A 15 -17.80 -10.17 2.61
N HIS A 16 -17.02 -9.34 1.93
CA HIS A 16 -16.48 -9.64 0.60
C HIS A 16 -15.11 -10.32 0.71
N ARG A 17 -15.10 -11.64 0.48
CA ARG A 17 -13.87 -12.46 0.53
C ARG A 17 -12.90 -12.12 -0.60
N GLY A 18 -11.63 -12.51 -0.39
CA GLY A 18 -10.55 -12.35 -1.36
C GLY A 18 -9.79 -11.03 -1.21
N TYR A 19 -8.76 -10.86 -2.03
CA TYR A 19 -7.79 -9.76 -1.93
C TYR A 19 -7.86 -8.77 -3.11
N GLY A 20 -8.93 -8.80 -3.88
CA GLY A 20 -9.20 -7.79 -4.91
C GLY A 20 -9.58 -6.45 -4.28
N VAL A 21 -8.89 -5.38 -4.66
CA VAL A 21 -9.12 -4.03 -4.11
C VAL A 21 -10.44 -3.42 -4.56
N HIS A 22 -11.01 -3.94 -5.65
CA HIS A 22 -12.32 -3.53 -6.17
C HIS A 22 -13.48 -4.41 -5.71
N THR A 23 -13.17 -5.58 -5.08
CA THR A 23 -14.19 -6.57 -4.71
C THR A 23 -15.14 -6.00 -3.66
N GLY A 24 -16.41 -5.90 -4.00
CA GLY A 24 -17.49 -5.38 -3.16
C GLY A 24 -17.49 -3.85 -2.97
N VAL A 25 -16.50 -3.14 -3.51
CA VAL A 25 -16.33 -1.70 -3.26
C VAL A 25 -17.49 -0.88 -3.78
N GLU A 26 -17.96 -1.14 -5.00
CA GLU A 26 -19.08 -0.40 -5.60
C GLU A 26 -20.39 -0.60 -4.84
N GLU A 27 -20.67 -1.84 -4.45
CA GLU A 27 -21.85 -2.19 -3.65
C GLU A 27 -21.83 -1.51 -2.29
N VAL A 28 -20.69 -1.61 -1.56
CA VAL A 28 -20.53 -1.02 -0.24
C VAL A 28 -20.54 0.51 -0.29
N ALA A 29 -19.89 1.10 -1.28
CA ALA A 29 -19.89 2.55 -1.51
C ALA A 29 -21.32 3.09 -1.66
N LYS A 30 -22.13 2.44 -2.51
CA LYS A 30 -23.54 2.78 -2.70
C LYS A 30 -24.37 2.58 -1.42
N LYS A 31 -24.18 1.44 -0.75
CA LYS A 31 -24.91 1.10 0.48
C LYS A 31 -24.68 2.07 1.62
N ILE A 32 -23.44 2.52 1.79
CA ILE A 32 -23.04 3.42 2.89
C ILE A 32 -23.13 4.90 2.48
N GLY A 33 -23.29 5.20 1.18
CA GLY A 33 -23.33 6.56 0.67
C GLY A 33 -21.96 7.25 0.67
N GLN A 34 -20.89 6.50 0.39
CA GLN A 34 -19.52 7.02 0.34
C GLN A 34 -18.94 7.00 -1.08
N PRO A 35 -18.00 7.90 -1.40
CA PRO A 35 -17.31 7.87 -2.70
C PRO A 35 -16.60 6.55 -2.94
N TYR A 36 -16.64 6.07 -4.18
CA TYR A 36 -15.96 4.84 -4.59
C TYR A 36 -14.47 4.83 -4.25
N ASP A 37 -13.75 5.92 -4.55
CA ASP A 37 -12.30 6.00 -4.33
C ASP A 37 -11.93 5.98 -2.84
N ALA A 38 -12.71 6.63 -1.98
CA ALA A 38 -12.53 6.57 -0.53
C ALA A 38 -12.77 5.14 -0.02
N THR A 39 -13.84 4.48 -0.47
CA THR A 39 -14.17 3.09 -0.11
C THR A 39 -13.09 2.12 -0.58
N ARG A 40 -12.55 2.30 -1.81
CA ARG A 40 -11.46 1.51 -2.36
C ARG A 40 -10.15 1.71 -1.56
N ALA A 41 -9.84 2.94 -1.17
CA ALA A 41 -8.65 3.22 -0.35
C ALA A 41 -8.75 2.52 1.02
N ILE A 42 -9.91 2.58 1.67
CA ILE A 42 -10.18 1.88 2.93
C ILE A 42 -10.08 0.35 2.73
N ARG A 43 -10.66 -0.19 1.65
CA ARG A 43 -10.54 -1.61 1.29
C ARG A 43 -9.07 -2.02 1.17
N SER A 44 -8.27 -1.25 0.45
CA SER A 44 -6.84 -1.53 0.25
C SER A 44 -6.08 -1.59 1.58
N GLN A 45 -6.32 -0.65 2.47
CA GLN A 45 -5.70 -0.63 3.81
C GLN A 45 -6.16 -1.79 4.68
N TYR A 46 -7.46 -2.09 4.67
CA TYR A 46 -8.01 -3.25 5.37
C TYR A 46 -7.32 -4.55 4.94
N LEU A 47 -7.19 -4.79 3.62
CA LEU A 47 -6.52 -5.97 3.07
C LEU A 47 -5.04 -6.05 3.47
N GLN A 48 -4.32 -4.93 3.46
CA GLN A 48 -2.93 -4.88 3.91
C GLN A 48 -2.81 -5.24 5.40
N ARG A 49 -3.63 -4.69 6.28
CA ARG A 49 -3.65 -5.01 7.71
C ARG A 49 -3.98 -6.48 7.97
N LYS A 50 -4.98 -6.99 7.26
CA LYS A 50 -5.38 -8.40 7.30
C LYS A 50 -4.21 -9.32 6.91
N SER A 51 -3.48 -8.97 5.87
CA SER A 51 -2.30 -9.74 5.43
C SER A 51 -1.18 -9.71 6.47
N ILE A 52 -0.90 -8.56 7.08
CA ILE A 52 0.11 -8.43 8.15
C ILE A 52 -0.27 -9.30 9.35
N LYS A 53 -1.53 -9.22 9.80
CA LYS A 53 -2.05 -10.02 10.92
C LYS A 53 -1.90 -11.53 10.69
N ASN A 54 -2.12 -11.99 9.46
CA ASN A 54 -2.11 -13.42 9.10
C ASN A 54 -0.74 -13.91 8.62
N HIS A 55 0.24 -13.04 8.44
CA HIS A 55 1.52 -13.36 7.79
C HIS A 55 2.22 -14.58 8.37
N TYR A 56 2.49 -14.59 9.67
CA TYR A 56 3.21 -15.70 10.32
C TYR A 56 2.40 -16.98 10.31
N LYS A 57 1.11 -16.91 10.57
CA LYS A 57 0.19 -18.07 10.55
C LYS A 57 0.19 -18.79 9.22
N VAL A 58 0.20 -18.05 8.11
CA VAL A 58 0.23 -18.65 6.76
C VAL A 58 1.63 -19.10 6.39
N LYS A 59 2.67 -18.35 6.76
CA LYS A 59 4.08 -18.73 6.55
C LYS A 59 4.39 -20.08 7.19
N ASP A 60 3.92 -20.34 8.40
CA ASP A 60 4.14 -21.60 9.11
C ASP A 60 3.48 -22.78 8.38
N LYS A 61 2.34 -22.55 7.73
CA LYS A 61 1.63 -23.53 6.90
C LYS A 61 2.23 -23.74 5.50
N ALA A 62 3.22 -22.95 5.09
CA ALA A 62 3.75 -22.95 3.71
C ALA A 62 4.23 -24.34 3.25
N GLY A 63 4.70 -25.22 4.15
CA GLY A 63 5.12 -26.59 3.81
C GLY A 63 3.93 -27.48 3.41
N ILE A 64 2.81 -27.35 4.11
CA ILE A 64 1.56 -28.09 3.81
C ILE A 64 0.96 -27.55 2.51
N LEU A 65 0.84 -26.24 2.38
CA LEU A 65 0.30 -25.59 1.17
C LEU A 65 1.15 -25.92 -0.07
N TYR A 66 2.46 -26.07 0.07
CA TYR A 66 3.32 -26.51 -1.03
C TYR A 66 3.04 -27.96 -1.45
N LYS A 67 2.73 -28.86 -0.51
CA LYS A 67 2.30 -30.24 -0.84
C LYS A 67 0.99 -30.24 -1.60
N GLU A 68 -0.01 -29.51 -1.10
CA GLU A 68 -1.33 -29.37 -1.75
C GLU A 68 -1.20 -28.78 -3.16
N TRP A 69 -0.27 -27.80 -3.35
CA TRP A 69 0.04 -27.28 -4.68
C TRP A 69 0.60 -28.36 -5.61
N LYS A 70 1.52 -29.21 -5.13
CA LYS A 70 2.03 -30.33 -5.92
C LYS A 70 0.97 -31.35 -6.28
N GLU A 71 -0.02 -31.51 -5.41
CA GLU A 71 -1.18 -32.41 -5.60
C GLU A 71 -2.25 -31.85 -6.56
N GLY A 72 -2.07 -30.62 -7.04
CA GLY A 72 -2.89 -30.06 -8.10
C GLY A 72 -3.63 -28.76 -7.76
N LYS A 73 -3.74 -28.35 -6.49
CA LYS A 73 -4.36 -27.06 -6.14
C LYS A 73 -3.56 -25.89 -6.72
N THR A 74 -4.26 -24.89 -7.22
CA THR A 74 -3.66 -23.67 -7.76
C THR A 74 -3.26 -22.68 -6.65
N LEU A 75 -2.40 -21.72 -6.96
CA LEU A 75 -2.04 -20.62 -6.04
C LEU A 75 -3.28 -19.82 -5.62
N SER A 76 -4.22 -19.60 -6.53
CA SER A 76 -5.47 -18.86 -6.26
C SER A 76 -6.38 -19.63 -5.30
N GLU A 77 -6.57 -20.95 -5.49
CA GLU A 77 -7.36 -21.80 -4.60
C GLU A 77 -6.76 -21.87 -3.19
N LEU A 78 -5.44 -22.05 -3.10
CA LEU A 78 -4.74 -22.08 -1.82
C LEU A 78 -4.81 -20.72 -1.09
N ALA A 79 -4.72 -19.63 -1.82
CA ALA A 79 -4.86 -18.29 -1.27
C ALA A 79 -6.25 -18.04 -0.69
N LEU A 80 -7.30 -18.50 -1.38
CA LEU A 80 -8.69 -18.47 -0.88
C LEU A 80 -8.88 -19.36 0.34
N GLN A 81 -8.28 -20.56 0.34
CA GLN A 81 -8.36 -21.52 1.45
C GLN A 81 -7.81 -20.95 2.76
N VAL A 82 -6.70 -20.20 2.69
CA VAL A 82 -6.06 -19.62 3.89
C VAL A 82 -6.39 -18.15 4.10
N ASP A 83 -7.25 -17.59 3.26
CA ASP A 83 -7.62 -16.17 3.27
C ASP A 83 -6.39 -15.26 3.34
N PHE A 84 -5.54 -15.38 2.31
CA PHE A 84 -4.26 -14.66 2.24
C PHE A 84 -3.94 -14.21 0.81
N PRO A 85 -3.21 -13.09 0.60
CA PRO A 85 -2.90 -12.60 -0.75
C PRO A 85 -2.15 -13.64 -1.59
N PRO A 86 -2.61 -13.93 -2.82
CA PRO A 86 -1.96 -14.91 -3.70
C PRO A 86 -0.50 -14.60 -3.96
N ILE A 87 -0.13 -13.34 -4.14
CA ILE A 87 1.26 -12.88 -4.36
C ILE A 87 2.15 -13.21 -3.16
N LEU A 88 1.69 -12.92 -1.95
CA LEU A 88 2.47 -13.21 -0.74
C LEU A 88 2.57 -14.70 -0.46
N LEU A 89 1.50 -15.46 -0.75
CA LEU A 89 1.51 -16.92 -0.67
C LEU A 89 2.51 -17.51 -1.68
N ALA A 90 2.50 -17.06 -2.93
CA ALA A 90 3.44 -17.52 -3.95
C ALA A 90 4.89 -17.31 -3.52
N ASN A 91 5.21 -16.19 -2.86
CA ASN A 91 6.55 -15.98 -2.30
C ASN A 91 6.92 -17.08 -1.29
N PHE A 92 6.01 -17.47 -0.39
CA PHE A 92 6.28 -18.55 0.56
C PHE A 92 6.48 -19.91 -0.12
N LEU A 93 5.65 -20.23 -1.11
CA LEU A 93 5.76 -21.49 -1.84
C LEU A 93 7.05 -21.54 -2.67
N MET A 94 7.45 -20.46 -3.33
CA MET A 94 8.71 -20.39 -4.08
C MET A 94 9.93 -20.60 -3.17
N LEU A 95 9.90 -20.08 -1.93
CA LEU A 95 10.95 -20.39 -0.94
C LEU A 95 10.99 -21.89 -0.57
N LYS A 96 9.82 -22.56 -0.49
CA LYS A 96 9.75 -24.03 -0.31
C LYS A 96 10.22 -24.81 -1.55
N MET A 97 10.11 -24.21 -2.74
CA MET A 97 10.72 -24.73 -3.98
C MET A 97 12.24 -24.48 -4.07
N ARG A 98 12.85 -23.97 -3.00
CA ARG A 98 14.29 -23.63 -2.92
C ARG A 98 14.74 -22.45 -3.78
N PHE A 99 13.83 -21.59 -4.23
CA PHE A 99 14.23 -20.30 -4.78
C PHE A 99 14.76 -19.39 -3.66
N SER A 100 15.83 -18.65 -3.93
CA SER A 100 16.31 -17.63 -2.98
C SER A 100 15.34 -16.42 -2.95
N LYS A 101 15.37 -15.63 -1.87
CA LYS A 101 14.58 -14.39 -1.78
C LYS A 101 14.86 -13.44 -2.96
N LYS A 102 16.13 -13.31 -3.35
CA LYS A 102 16.52 -12.50 -4.52
C LYS A 102 15.88 -13.04 -5.79
N ARG A 103 16.01 -14.35 -6.03
CA ARG A 103 15.44 -15.00 -7.22
C ARG A 103 13.91 -14.89 -7.28
N THR A 104 13.24 -15.06 -6.14
CA THR A 104 11.78 -14.86 -6.03
C THR A 104 11.38 -13.46 -6.44
N LYS A 105 12.09 -12.43 -5.95
CA LYS A 105 11.82 -11.02 -6.32
C LYS A 105 12.05 -10.75 -7.81
N GLU A 106 13.07 -11.34 -8.41
CA GLU A 106 13.34 -11.25 -9.87
C GLU A 106 12.20 -11.90 -10.67
N ILE A 107 11.77 -13.11 -10.28
CA ILE A 107 10.67 -13.83 -10.93
C ILE A 107 9.35 -13.03 -10.84
N MET A 108 9.07 -12.41 -9.70
CA MET A 108 7.87 -11.56 -9.56
C MET A 108 7.89 -10.32 -10.48
N LYS A 109 9.06 -9.86 -10.89
CA LYS A 109 9.21 -8.81 -11.90
C LYS A 109 9.13 -9.34 -13.33
N ASN A 110 9.58 -10.58 -13.55
CA ASN A 110 9.63 -11.20 -14.89
C ASN A 110 9.46 -12.72 -14.77
N THR A 111 8.27 -13.21 -14.97
CA THR A 111 7.88 -14.62 -14.89
C THR A 111 8.55 -15.49 -15.95
N ASN A 112 9.07 -14.93 -17.05
CA ASN A 112 9.85 -15.67 -18.06
C ASN A 112 11.15 -16.26 -17.51
N LEU A 113 11.57 -15.83 -16.32
CA LEU A 113 12.69 -16.43 -15.61
C LEU A 113 12.38 -17.83 -15.04
N VAL A 114 11.11 -18.24 -15.02
CA VAL A 114 10.67 -19.61 -14.68
C VAL A 114 10.71 -20.48 -15.94
N LYS A 115 11.85 -21.11 -16.21
CA LYS A 115 12.05 -21.89 -17.46
C LYS A 115 11.49 -23.32 -17.40
N ASN A 116 11.59 -23.98 -16.24
CA ASN A 116 11.35 -25.41 -16.11
C ASN A 116 10.03 -25.78 -15.41
N ASN A 117 9.14 -24.82 -15.18
CA ASN A 117 7.85 -25.04 -14.53
C ASN A 117 6.78 -24.15 -15.17
N LEU A 118 6.23 -24.63 -16.28
CA LEU A 118 5.21 -23.89 -17.04
C LEU A 118 3.93 -23.64 -16.22
N ARG A 119 3.57 -24.59 -15.34
CA ARG A 119 2.43 -24.43 -14.44
C ARG A 119 2.64 -23.26 -13.49
N LEU A 120 3.78 -23.23 -12.80
CA LEU A 120 4.12 -22.13 -11.89
C LEU A 120 4.13 -20.79 -12.64
N LYS A 121 4.74 -20.74 -13.85
CA LYS A 121 4.77 -19.54 -14.66
C LYS A 121 3.34 -19.03 -14.96
N LYS A 122 2.47 -19.91 -15.46
CA LYS A 122 1.07 -19.56 -15.78
C LYS A 122 0.31 -19.04 -14.56
N GLU A 123 0.43 -19.73 -13.42
CA GLU A 123 -0.24 -19.30 -12.19
C GLU A 123 0.31 -17.97 -11.66
N LEU A 124 1.63 -17.71 -11.78
CA LEU A 124 2.23 -16.42 -11.44
C LEU A 124 1.74 -15.31 -12.38
N ASP A 125 1.69 -15.54 -13.69
CA ASP A 125 1.17 -14.56 -14.65
C ASP A 125 -0.27 -14.16 -14.30
N GLU A 126 -1.10 -15.14 -13.92
CA GLU A 126 -2.49 -14.90 -13.53
C GLU A 126 -2.60 -14.03 -12.26
N ILE A 127 -1.92 -14.42 -11.17
CA ILE A 127 -2.02 -13.68 -9.90
C ILE A 127 -1.37 -12.31 -9.97
N ILE A 128 -0.26 -12.16 -10.70
CA ILE A 128 0.42 -10.86 -10.92
C ILE A 128 -0.47 -9.93 -11.76
N GLY A 129 -1.13 -10.47 -12.79
CA GLY A 129 -2.01 -9.68 -13.64
C GLY A 129 -3.22 -9.10 -12.91
N ARG A 130 -3.68 -9.75 -11.84
CA ARG A 130 -4.84 -9.34 -11.02
C ARG A 130 -4.48 -8.54 -9.77
N ASP A 131 -3.19 -8.51 -9.39
CA ASP A 131 -2.77 -7.85 -8.16
C ASP A 131 -2.61 -6.34 -8.33
N GLU A 132 -3.11 -5.59 -7.37
CA GLU A 132 -2.98 -4.13 -7.29
C GLU A 132 -2.35 -3.63 -5.99
N LEU A 133 -1.85 -4.54 -5.13
CA LEU A 133 -1.33 -4.18 -3.81
C LEU A 133 0.12 -4.60 -3.57
N TYR A 134 0.54 -5.76 -4.06
CA TYR A 134 1.76 -6.43 -3.58
C TYR A 134 2.81 -6.66 -4.66
N THR A 135 2.46 -6.44 -5.93
CA THR A 135 3.43 -6.58 -7.03
C THR A 135 4.32 -5.34 -7.15
N PRO A 136 5.53 -5.48 -7.72
CA PRO A 136 6.37 -4.33 -8.05
C PRO A 136 5.64 -3.28 -8.89
N ARG A 137 4.85 -3.72 -9.90
CA ARG A 137 4.03 -2.84 -10.73
C ARG A 137 3.01 -2.05 -9.92
N SER A 138 2.40 -2.66 -8.91
CA SER A 138 1.44 -1.98 -8.04
C SER A 138 2.13 -0.93 -7.17
N HIS A 139 3.33 -1.24 -6.66
CA HIS A 139 4.14 -0.26 -5.93
C HIS A 139 4.57 0.91 -6.82
N ASP A 140 5.00 0.65 -8.06
CA ASP A 140 5.38 1.71 -9.00
C ASP A 140 4.20 2.66 -9.30
N LYS A 141 2.97 2.10 -9.46
CA LYS A 141 1.75 2.91 -9.62
C LYS A 141 1.44 3.76 -8.39
N GLN A 142 1.59 3.19 -7.18
CA GLN A 142 1.36 3.91 -5.93
C GLN A 142 2.36 5.05 -5.75
N SER A 143 3.64 4.82 -6.06
CA SER A 143 4.69 5.85 -6.03
C SER A 143 4.42 6.96 -7.05
N ALA A 144 4.04 6.61 -8.28
CA ALA A 144 3.68 7.59 -9.31
C ALA A 144 2.47 8.45 -8.89
N GLU A 145 1.46 7.87 -8.22
CA GLU A 145 0.33 8.64 -7.70
C GLU A 145 0.74 9.54 -6.53
N GLY A 146 1.68 9.11 -5.68
CA GLY A 146 2.28 9.95 -4.65
C GLY A 146 2.94 11.18 -5.25
N ASN A 147 3.87 10.97 -6.18
CA ASN A 147 4.60 12.06 -6.85
C ASN A 147 3.64 13.04 -7.56
N ARG A 148 2.61 12.51 -8.26
CA ARG A 148 1.61 13.36 -8.90
C ARG A 148 0.87 14.28 -7.92
N ARG A 149 0.64 13.84 -6.69
CA ARG A 149 0.01 14.68 -5.64
C ARG A 149 0.96 15.74 -5.11
N GLU A 150 2.22 15.40 -4.96
CA GLU A 150 3.28 16.36 -4.62
C GLU A 150 3.42 17.42 -5.71
N ASP A 151 3.41 17.04 -6.99
CA ASP A 151 3.40 17.98 -8.12
C ASP A 151 2.23 18.97 -8.05
N LEU A 152 1.01 18.50 -7.73
CA LEU A 152 -0.16 19.38 -7.59
C LEU A 152 0.00 20.38 -6.42
N ILE A 153 0.63 19.98 -5.32
CA ILE A 153 0.92 20.86 -4.20
C ILE A 153 1.98 21.90 -4.62
N ALA A 154 3.04 21.47 -5.32
CA ALA A 154 4.07 22.35 -5.86
C ALA A 154 3.45 23.42 -6.79
N GLU A 155 2.64 23.01 -7.77
CA GLU A 155 1.93 23.92 -8.65
C GLU A 155 1.02 24.92 -7.89
N TRP A 156 0.39 24.47 -6.82
CA TRP A 156 -0.45 25.34 -5.99
C TRP A 156 0.37 26.35 -5.20
N LEU A 157 1.53 25.95 -4.64
CA LEU A 157 2.48 26.83 -3.95
C LEU A 157 3.04 27.87 -4.92
N ASP A 158 3.44 27.45 -6.12
CA ASP A 158 3.95 28.34 -7.16
C ASP A 158 2.92 29.39 -7.59
N LYS A 159 1.65 29.00 -7.79
CA LYS A 159 0.55 29.92 -8.07
C LYS A 159 0.29 30.92 -6.94
N LYS A 160 0.69 30.59 -5.71
CA LYS A 160 0.63 31.48 -4.54
C LYS A 160 1.91 32.30 -4.36
N GLU A 161 2.87 32.19 -5.28
CA GLU A 161 4.17 32.85 -5.21
C GLU A 161 4.94 32.51 -3.92
N MET A 162 4.70 31.31 -3.39
CA MET A 162 5.36 30.82 -2.18
C MET A 162 6.69 30.16 -2.53
N THR A 163 7.73 30.49 -1.76
CA THR A 163 9.05 29.86 -1.91
C THR A 163 9.23 28.75 -0.88
N TYR A 164 9.76 27.62 -1.31
CA TYR A 164 9.92 26.43 -0.47
C TYR A 164 11.21 25.67 -0.84
N PHE A 165 11.59 24.71 -0.01
CA PHE A 165 12.51 23.63 -0.30
C PHE A 165 11.73 22.35 -0.45
N THR A 166 12.05 21.53 -1.46
CA THR A 166 11.54 20.18 -1.61
C THR A 166 12.30 19.20 -0.70
N GLU A 167 11.77 17.98 -0.51
CA GLU A 167 12.50 16.93 0.20
C GLU A 167 13.87 16.66 -0.43
N GLU A 168 13.99 16.72 -1.77
CA GLU A 168 15.25 16.56 -2.49
C GLU A 168 16.25 17.68 -2.17
N ASP A 169 15.82 18.94 -2.15
CA ASP A 169 16.64 20.09 -1.76
C ASP A 169 17.17 19.95 -0.33
N LEU A 170 16.30 19.52 0.60
CA LEU A 170 16.65 19.33 2.00
C LEU A 170 17.65 18.19 2.20
N ARG A 171 17.51 17.10 1.45
CA ARG A 171 18.45 15.97 1.49
C ARG A 171 19.78 16.27 0.81
N ALA A 172 19.79 17.13 -0.21
CA ALA A 172 21.02 17.61 -0.85
C ALA A 172 21.79 18.61 0.06
N GLY A 173 21.08 19.34 0.91
CA GLY A 173 21.66 20.10 2.00
C GLY A 173 21.99 19.20 3.19
N THR A 174 22.83 19.66 4.11
CA THR A 174 23.22 18.89 5.31
C THR A 174 22.16 18.93 6.42
N VAL A 175 20.90 18.71 6.11
CA VAL A 175 19.82 18.66 7.11
C VAL A 175 19.80 17.26 7.72
N GLU A 176 20.19 17.14 8.99
CA GLU A 176 20.07 15.91 9.74
C GLU A 176 18.62 15.71 10.20
N GLY A 177 18.06 14.52 9.97
CA GLY A 177 16.74 14.14 10.43
C GLY A 177 15.75 13.85 9.30
N LYS A 178 14.46 13.81 9.64
CA LYS A 178 13.38 13.63 8.68
C LYS A 178 13.05 14.96 8.00
N THR A 179 12.78 14.89 6.71
CA THR A 179 12.45 16.01 5.86
C THR A 179 11.00 15.95 5.43
N PRO A 180 10.21 17.06 5.49
CA PRO A 180 8.89 17.15 4.92
C PRO A 180 8.96 17.21 3.39
N ASP A 181 7.85 16.92 2.71
CA ASP A 181 7.78 17.06 1.24
C ASP A 181 8.04 18.51 0.80
N PHE A 182 7.54 19.48 1.56
CA PHE A 182 7.79 20.92 1.33
C PHE A 182 8.07 21.64 2.65
N LEU A 183 9.21 22.32 2.74
CA LEU A 183 9.54 23.24 3.82
C LEU A 183 9.43 24.68 3.29
N LEU A 184 8.49 25.46 3.81
CA LEU A 184 8.26 26.82 3.39
C LEU A 184 9.39 27.74 3.87
N LYS A 185 9.93 28.59 2.99
CA LYS A 185 10.95 29.58 3.36
C LYS A 185 10.38 30.72 4.18
N LYS A 186 9.06 30.93 4.11
CA LYS A 186 8.30 31.89 4.90
C LYS A 186 6.99 31.22 5.30
N SER A 187 6.63 31.31 6.57
CA SER A 187 5.39 30.76 7.10
C SER A 187 4.17 31.21 6.30
N MET A 188 3.23 30.32 6.12
CA MET A 188 1.93 30.59 5.54
C MET A 188 0.88 30.66 6.65
N THR A 189 0.05 31.71 6.62
CA THR A 189 -1.12 31.79 7.51
C THR A 189 -2.36 31.23 6.81
N TRP A 190 -3.03 30.27 7.42
CA TRP A 190 -4.27 29.69 6.92
C TRP A 190 -5.26 29.52 8.08
N HIS A 191 -6.45 30.11 7.96
CA HIS A 191 -7.48 30.13 9.03
C HIS A 191 -7.02 30.64 10.41
N GLY A 192 -5.97 31.49 10.43
CA GLY A 192 -5.42 32.06 11.66
C GLY A 192 -4.24 31.30 12.27
N ASP A 193 -3.92 30.11 11.74
CA ASP A 193 -2.77 29.33 12.15
C ASP A 193 -1.60 29.53 11.21
N GLU A 194 -0.37 29.41 11.72
CA GLU A 194 0.87 29.45 10.95
C GLU A 194 1.35 28.06 10.57
N TYR A 195 1.78 27.91 9.32
CA TYR A 195 2.29 26.65 8.77
C TYR A 195 3.67 26.88 8.15
N ASN A 196 4.63 26.04 8.54
CA ASN A 196 6.02 26.11 8.08
C ASN A 196 6.37 25.00 7.08
N TRP A 197 5.61 23.94 7.05
CA TRP A 197 5.85 22.78 6.18
C TRP A 197 4.56 22.09 5.74
N ILE A 198 4.66 21.32 4.67
CA ILE A 198 3.56 20.51 4.14
C ILE A 198 4.07 19.08 3.92
N GLU A 199 3.28 18.11 4.33
CA GLU A 199 3.51 16.67 4.11
C GLU A 199 2.31 16.06 3.41
N SER A 200 2.51 15.47 2.23
CA SER A 200 1.47 14.82 1.44
C SER A 200 1.38 13.34 1.79
N LYS A 201 0.19 12.85 2.02
CA LYS A 201 -0.07 11.42 2.21
C LYS A 201 -1.15 10.92 1.26
N ALA A 202 -0.76 10.13 0.27
CA ALA A 202 -1.67 9.55 -0.73
C ALA A 202 -2.48 8.34 -0.18
N SER A 203 -2.57 8.17 1.13
CA SER A 203 -3.32 7.11 1.80
C SER A 203 -4.56 7.66 2.51
N PHE A 204 -5.54 6.80 2.78
CA PHE A 204 -6.65 7.19 3.64
C PHE A 204 -6.15 7.38 5.08
N GLY A 205 -6.39 8.57 5.65
CA GLY A 205 -5.87 8.94 6.98
C GLY A 205 -6.81 8.50 8.09
N ASP A 206 -6.85 7.21 8.43
CA ASP A 206 -7.56 6.75 9.63
C ASP A 206 -6.68 6.86 10.89
N GLU A 207 -7.31 6.71 12.06
CA GLU A 207 -6.65 6.83 13.37
C GLU A 207 -5.43 5.88 13.50
N TYR A 208 -5.53 4.65 12.99
CA TYR A 208 -4.44 3.69 13.06
C TYR A 208 -3.22 4.15 12.24
N ILE A 209 -3.45 4.58 11.00
CA ILE A 209 -2.38 5.09 10.12
C ILE A 209 -1.77 6.36 10.72
N HIS A 210 -2.61 7.27 11.23
CA HIS A 210 -2.14 8.48 11.88
C HIS A 210 -1.19 8.16 13.05
N ARG A 211 -1.62 7.31 13.99
CA ARG A 211 -0.80 6.94 15.15
C ARG A 211 0.48 6.18 14.77
N LYS A 212 0.38 5.19 13.87
CA LYS A 212 1.50 4.28 13.57
C LYS A 212 2.53 4.86 12.60
N ASN A 213 2.07 5.57 11.59
CA ASN A 213 2.92 5.98 10.48
C ASN A 213 3.19 7.48 10.49
N HIS A 214 2.23 8.30 10.90
CA HIS A 214 2.37 9.76 10.77
C HIS A 214 2.76 10.44 12.08
N GLY A 215 2.23 10.02 13.23
CA GLY A 215 2.40 10.73 14.50
C GLY A 215 3.87 11.00 14.85
N GLY A 216 4.72 9.96 14.81
CA GLY A 216 6.14 10.13 15.11
C GLY A 216 6.91 10.96 14.06
N GLN A 217 6.45 10.98 12.80
CA GLN A 217 7.04 11.80 11.74
C GLN A 217 6.65 13.27 11.93
N VAL A 218 5.35 13.53 12.12
CA VAL A 218 4.80 14.86 12.35
C VAL A 218 5.39 15.50 13.60
N SER A 219 5.52 14.77 14.72
CA SER A 219 6.15 15.29 15.95
C SER A 219 7.59 15.76 15.71
N GLN A 220 8.38 15.01 14.92
CA GLN A 220 9.74 15.43 14.57
C GLN A 220 9.75 16.68 13.69
N TYR A 221 8.79 16.83 12.77
CA TYR A 221 8.72 18.04 11.96
C TYR A 221 8.38 19.27 12.80
N VAL A 222 7.46 19.13 13.78
CA VAL A 222 7.15 20.21 14.73
C VAL A 222 8.38 20.59 15.56
N GLU A 223 9.19 19.61 16.01
CA GLU A 223 10.42 19.88 16.76
C GLU A 223 11.50 20.58 15.91
N LEU A 224 11.61 20.24 14.63
CA LEU A 224 12.66 20.72 13.74
C LEU A 224 12.31 22.03 13.03
N TYR A 225 11.04 22.21 12.70
CA TYR A 225 10.59 23.27 11.79
C TYR A 225 9.46 24.15 12.35
N GLY A 226 8.94 23.84 13.53
CA GLY A 226 7.87 24.58 14.22
C GLY A 226 6.47 24.14 13.82
#